data_3ca98e07fbdf266647c3a7ad784d9e39
#
_entry.id   3ca98e07fbdf266647c3a7ad784d9e39
#
_cell.length_a   1.000
_cell.length_b   1.000
_cell.length_c   1.000
_cell.angle_alpha   90.00
_cell.angle_beta   90.00
_cell.angle_gamma   90.00
#
_symmetry.space_group_name_H-M   'P 1'
#
loop_
_entity.id
_entity.type
_entity.pdbx_description
1 polymer ?
#
loop_
_entity_poly.entity_id
_entity_poly.type
_entity_poly.pdbx_seq_one_letter_code
_entity_poly.pdbx_strand_id
1 'polypeptide(L)'
;MLSFFALLLTGIEIVISHPRFYWGETGNSLTTPLFRIPIPSSRATVPSGYGYVLPDQNGWSRYLHFQAAWAAVLTGLLYTFAGLWTSHFRKNLFPAPGDRNWQAFLAVIKKHLRFSRPDESEAFSYNALQRVAYLAVIFILFPLVIWTGLALSPAFNSAFPFFVNSLGGRQSARTLHFFVSASLLLFLIVHIVMVILSGFAGRMRAMITGVVAAQKGRT
;
A
#
# COMPACT_ATOMS: atom_id res chain seq x y z
N MET A 1 12.00 2.16 -3.35
CA MET A 1 11.88 0.77 -3.85
C MET A 1 12.31 -0.25 -2.80
N LEU A 2 13.57 -0.23 -2.29
CA LEU A 2 14.05 -1.20 -1.29
C LEU A 2 13.18 -1.29 -0.04
N SER A 3 12.83 -0.14 0.56
CA SER A 3 11.94 -0.10 1.74
C SER A 3 10.58 -0.77 1.50
N PHE A 4 10.02 -0.62 0.29
CA PHE A 4 8.75 -1.25 -0.06
C PHE A 4 8.88 -2.77 -0.11
N PHE A 5 9.91 -3.31 -0.77
CA PHE A 5 10.14 -4.75 -0.81
C PHE A 5 10.42 -5.33 0.58
N ALA A 6 11.21 -4.61 1.39
CA ALA A 6 11.45 -5.01 2.77
C ALA A 6 10.16 -5.06 3.60
N LEU A 7 9.28 -4.04 3.47
CA LEU A 7 7.98 -3.99 4.14
C LEU A 7 7.05 -5.11 3.68
N LEU A 8 7.02 -5.40 2.39
CA LEU A 8 6.18 -6.47 1.83
C LEU A 8 6.62 -7.84 2.35
N LEU A 9 7.90 -8.18 2.22
CA LEU A 9 8.44 -9.46 2.66
C LEU A 9 8.28 -9.66 4.17
N THR A 10 8.68 -8.67 4.96
CA THR A 10 8.56 -8.74 6.41
C THR A 10 7.11 -8.72 6.88
N GLY A 11 6.23 -8.02 6.17
CA GLY A 11 4.79 -8.02 6.44
C GLY A 11 4.15 -9.39 6.20
N ILE A 12 4.52 -10.09 5.12
CA ILE A 12 4.09 -11.46 4.85
C ILE A 12 4.55 -12.40 5.97
N GLU A 13 5.82 -12.31 6.39
CA GLU A 13 6.36 -13.09 7.50
C GLU A 13 5.58 -12.87 8.82
N ILE A 14 5.25 -11.62 9.13
CA ILE A 14 4.46 -11.27 10.31
C ILE A 14 3.06 -11.88 10.22
N VAL A 15 2.42 -11.87 9.03
CA VAL A 15 1.10 -12.47 8.82
C VAL A 15 1.15 -13.99 8.94
N ILE A 16 2.16 -14.66 8.38
CA ILE A 16 2.34 -16.12 8.50
C ILE A 16 2.44 -16.54 9.96
N SER A 17 3.05 -15.73 10.81
CA SER A 17 3.13 -16.03 12.24
C SER A 17 1.85 -15.78 13.01
N HIS A 18 1.06 -14.85 12.58
CA HIS A 18 -0.16 -14.42 13.25
C HIS A 18 -1.33 -14.30 12.27
N PRO A 19 -1.82 -15.42 11.72
CA PRO A 19 -2.84 -15.38 10.66
C PRO A 19 -4.27 -15.14 11.15
N ARG A 20 -4.46 -14.91 12.47
CA ARG A 20 -5.76 -14.63 13.09
C ARG A 20 -5.89 -13.15 13.36
N PHE A 21 -7.01 -12.56 13.00
CA PHE A 21 -7.30 -11.14 13.17
C PHE A 21 -8.48 -10.96 14.12
N TYR A 22 -8.37 -9.98 15.01
CA TYR A 22 -9.34 -9.70 16.06
C TYR A 22 -9.72 -8.22 16.02
N TRP A 23 -10.77 -7.87 16.75
CA TRP A 23 -11.17 -6.49 16.96
C TRP A 23 -11.09 -6.17 18.47
N GLY A 24 -10.70 -4.95 18.81
CA GLY A 24 -10.53 -4.51 20.20
C GLY A 24 -9.07 -4.55 20.65
N GLU A 25 -8.87 -4.62 21.96
CA GLU A 25 -7.52 -4.58 22.56
C GLU A 25 -6.84 -5.96 22.58
N THR A 26 -7.60 -6.99 22.88
CA THR A 26 -7.06 -8.34 23.14
C THR A 26 -7.52 -9.35 22.08
N GLY A 27 -6.67 -10.32 21.82
CA GLY A 27 -6.99 -11.49 21.00
C GLY A 27 -6.03 -12.63 21.35
N ASN A 28 -6.58 -13.78 21.72
CA ASN A 28 -5.85 -14.97 22.10
C ASN A 28 -6.43 -16.23 21.43
N SER A 29 -5.91 -17.40 21.78
CA SER A 29 -6.38 -18.68 21.23
C SER A 29 -7.82 -19.04 21.61
N LEU A 30 -8.34 -18.47 22.70
CA LEU A 30 -9.69 -18.71 23.22
C LEU A 30 -10.71 -17.69 22.68
N THR A 31 -10.25 -16.60 22.08
CA THR A 31 -11.11 -15.57 21.50
C THR A 31 -11.45 -15.93 20.05
N THR A 32 -12.73 -15.83 19.69
CA THR A 32 -13.14 -15.99 18.28
C THR A 32 -12.55 -14.89 17.43
N PRO A 33 -11.76 -15.22 16.38
CA PRO A 33 -11.20 -14.21 15.49
C PRO A 33 -12.29 -13.61 14.62
N LEU A 34 -12.13 -12.34 14.24
CA LEU A 34 -12.95 -11.69 13.23
C LEU A 34 -12.84 -12.43 11.88
N PHE A 35 -11.62 -12.79 11.53
CA PHE A 35 -11.31 -13.69 10.41
C PHE A 35 -9.93 -14.32 10.59
N ARG A 36 -9.70 -15.40 9.84
CA ARG A 36 -8.41 -16.11 9.80
C ARG A 36 -8.01 -16.32 8.35
N ILE A 37 -6.75 -16.02 8.03
CA ILE A 37 -6.17 -16.44 6.76
C ILE A 37 -5.92 -17.96 6.83
N PRO A 38 -6.36 -18.75 5.84
CA PRO A 38 -6.27 -20.22 5.88
C PRO A 38 -4.86 -20.72 5.53
N ILE A 39 -3.86 -20.24 6.27
CA ILE A 39 -2.46 -20.67 6.19
C ILE A 39 -2.02 -21.28 7.51
N PRO A 40 -1.10 -22.27 7.50
CA PRO A 40 -0.51 -22.77 8.72
C PRO A 40 0.25 -21.65 9.43
N SER A 41 0.02 -21.47 10.73
CA SER A 41 0.82 -20.56 11.52
C SER A 41 2.21 -21.16 11.74
N SER A 42 3.26 -20.38 11.52
CA SER A 42 4.64 -20.84 11.76
C SER A 42 4.87 -21.26 13.21
N ARG A 43 4.15 -20.66 14.15
CA ARG A 43 4.18 -21.04 15.58
C ARG A 43 3.53 -22.38 15.88
N ALA A 44 2.60 -22.85 15.04
CA ALA A 44 1.91 -24.12 15.25
C ALA A 44 2.65 -25.31 14.66
N THR A 45 3.62 -25.08 13.78
CA THR A 45 4.22 -26.13 12.93
C THR A 45 5.64 -26.51 13.29
N VAL A 46 6.27 -25.85 14.26
CA VAL A 46 7.62 -26.23 14.71
C VAL A 46 7.56 -26.70 16.15
N PRO A 47 7.30 -27.99 16.39
CA PRO A 47 7.61 -28.58 17.71
C PRO A 47 9.14 -28.53 17.85
N SER A 48 9.65 -27.62 18.64
CA SER A 48 11.03 -27.71 19.05
C SER A 48 11.11 -28.87 20.04
N GLY A 49 11.98 -29.85 19.75
CA GLY A 49 12.24 -30.98 20.65
C GLY A 49 12.77 -30.57 22.04
N TYR A 50 12.85 -29.29 22.31
CA TYR A 50 13.34 -28.69 23.56
C TYR A 50 12.24 -27.96 24.36
N GLY A 51 10.96 -28.19 24.04
CA GLY A 51 9.84 -27.65 24.85
C GLY A 51 9.55 -26.16 24.64
N TYR A 52 10.26 -25.46 23.76
CA TYR A 52 9.89 -24.11 23.32
C TYR A 52 9.70 -24.08 21.80
N VAL A 53 8.62 -23.51 21.40
CA VAL A 53 8.41 -23.09 20.02
C VAL A 53 9.56 -22.13 19.70
N LEU A 54 10.24 -22.27 18.57
CA LEU A 54 11.18 -21.26 18.10
C LEU A 54 10.46 -19.91 18.21
N PRO A 55 10.64 -19.20 19.35
CA PRO A 55 9.95 -17.94 19.52
C PRO A 55 10.63 -17.01 18.56
N ASP A 56 9.97 -16.08 18.04
CA ASP A 56 10.60 -14.97 17.35
C ASP A 56 11.39 -15.31 16.07
N GLN A 57 10.99 -16.34 15.33
CA GLN A 57 11.35 -16.42 13.94
C GLN A 57 11.04 -15.09 13.22
N ASN A 58 10.21 -14.26 13.84
CA ASN A 58 9.82 -12.94 13.37
C ASN A 58 10.42 -11.78 14.17
N GLY A 59 11.28 -12.00 15.09
CA GLY A 59 11.99 -10.92 15.79
C GLY A 59 12.73 -10.05 14.78
N TRP A 60 13.50 -10.66 13.90
CA TRP A 60 14.21 -9.96 12.82
C TRP A 60 13.25 -9.29 11.83
N SER A 61 12.15 -9.96 11.45
CA SER A 61 11.20 -9.42 10.47
C SER A 61 10.45 -8.21 11.02
N ARG A 62 10.05 -8.22 12.30
CA ARG A 62 9.48 -7.03 12.94
C ARG A 62 10.48 -5.89 13.03
N TYR A 63 11.71 -6.18 13.44
CA TYR A 63 12.76 -5.16 13.50
C TYR A 63 12.99 -4.52 12.14
N LEU A 64 13.21 -5.32 11.11
CA LEU A 64 13.42 -4.83 9.75
C LEU A 64 12.18 -4.11 9.20
N HIS A 65 10.96 -4.58 9.55
CA HIS A 65 9.72 -3.93 9.17
C HIS A 65 9.65 -2.49 9.70
N PHE A 66 9.97 -2.29 10.99
CA PHE A 66 9.98 -0.95 11.57
C PHE A 66 11.08 -0.06 10.98
N GLN A 67 12.28 -0.59 10.74
CA GLN A 67 13.36 0.18 10.11
C GLN A 67 12.98 0.61 8.68
N ALA A 68 12.47 -0.32 7.89
CA ALA A 68 11.99 -0.03 6.54
C ALA A 68 10.80 0.93 6.54
N ALA A 69 9.92 0.85 7.55
CA ALA A 69 8.80 1.78 7.71
C ALA A 69 9.28 3.20 7.99
N TRP A 70 10.26 3.40 8.88
CA TRP A 70 10.83 4.72 9.11
C TRP A 70 11.49 5.29 7.85
N ALA A 71 12.24 4.48 7.12
CA ALA A 71 12.82 4.91 5.84
C ALA A 71 11.74 5.31 4.83
N ALA A 72 10.64 4.56 4.74
CA ALA A 72 9.50 4.87 3.87
C ALA A 72 8.76 6.15 4.31
N VAL A 73 8.52 6.32 5.63
CA VAL A 73 7.87 7.51 6.19
C VAL A 73 8.69 8.77 5.91
N LEU A 74 10.00 8.75 6.21
CA LEU A 74 10.87 9.91 5.97
C LEU A 74 10.92 10.26 4.48
N THR A 75 11.08 9.27 3.60
CA THR A 75 11.05 9.48 2.14
C THR A 75 9.70 10.03 1.69
N GLY A 76 8.60 9.50 2.20
CA GLY A 76 7.24 9.95 1.90
C GLY A 76 6.99 11.39 2.35
N LEU A 77 7.46 11.76 3.54
CA LEU A 77 7.37 13.14 4.04
C LEU A 77 8.17 14.11 3.16
N LEU A 78 9.41 13.75 2.80
CA LEU A 78 10.24 14.56 1.90
C LEU A 78 9.56 14.74 0.54
N TYR A 79 9.03 13.66 -0.04
CA TYR A 79 8.28 13.71 -1.31
C TYR A 79 7.04 14.59 -1.19
N THR A 80 6.27 14.45 -0.12
CA THR A 80 5.05 15.23 0.10
C THR A 80 5.38 16.71 0.27
N PHE A 81 6.40 17.03 1.07
CA PHE A 81 6.88 18.40 1.26
C PHE A 81 7.34 19.02 -0.06
N ALA A 82 8.20 18.33 -0.80
CA ALA A 82 8.66 18.77 -2.12
C ALA A 82 7.50 18.96 -3.11
N GLY A 83 6.54 18.01 -3.12
CA GLY A 83 5.36 18.06 -3.99
C GLY A 83 4.42 19.22 -3.68
N LEU A 84 4.25 19.56 -2.40
CA LEU A 84 3.49 20.74 -1.97
C LEU A 84 4.22 22.03 -2.33
N TRP A 85 5.53 22.11 -2.02
CA TRP A 85 6.37 23.26 -2.31
C TRP A 85 6.40 23.62 -3.80
N THR A 86 6.57 22.62 -4.66
CA THR A 86 6.63 22.80 -6.12
C THR A 86 5.26 22.89 -6.79
N SER A 87 4.17 22.81 -6.02
CA SER A 87 2.80 22.71 -6.54
C SER A 87 2.60 21.51 -7.50
N HIS A 88 3.45 20.48 -7.38
CA HIS A 88 3.45 19.30 -8.24
C HIS A 88 2.09 18.58 -8.21
N PHE A 89 1.53 18.38 -7.03
CA PHE A 89 0.23 17.72 -6.87
C PHE A 89 -0.88 18.50 -7.57
N ARG A 90 -0.90 19.83 -7.42
CA ARG A 90 -1.91 20.68 -8.04
C ARG A 90 -1.84 20.66 -9.57
N LYS A 91 -0.63 20.66 -10.12
CA LYS A 91 -0.42 20.69 -11.58
C LYS A 91 -0.64 19.34 -12.25
N ASN A 92 -0.24 18.23 -11.60
CA ASN A 92 -0.14 16.93 -12.25
C ASN A 92 -1.15 15.90 -11.76
N LEU A 93 -1.62 15.99 -10.49
CA LEU A 93 -2.49 14.97 -9.90
C LEU A 93 -3.94 15.41 -9.77
N PHE A 94 -4.22 16.70 -9.56
CA PHE A 94 -5.62 17.13 -9.48
C PHE A 94 -6.29 17.00 -10.85
N PRO A 95 -7.52 16.45 -10.91
CA PRO A 95 -8.28 16.36 -12.15
C PRO A 95 -8.50 17.74 -12.78
N ALA A 96 -8.41 17.83 -14.10
CA ALA A 96 -8.72 19.07 -14.81
C ALA A 96 -10.17 19.50 -14.56
N PRO A 97 -10.51 20.80 -14.64
CA PRO A 97 -11.87 21.25 -14.36
C PRO A 97 -12.98 20.53 -15.16
N GLY A 98 -12.70 20.10 -16.38
CA GLY A 98 -13.62 19.32 -17.22
C GLY A 98 -13.82 17.87 -16.78
N ASP A 99 -12.85 17.29 -16.04
CA ASP A 99 -12.87 15.89 -15.57
C ASP A 99 -13.52 15.75 -14.19
N ARG A 100 -13.93 16.85 -13.56
CA ARG A 100 -14.53 16.85 -12.21
C ARG A 100 -16.03 16.49 -12.21
N ASN A 101 -16.56 15.99 -13.30
CA ASN A 101 -17.93 15.55 -13.42
C ASN A 101 -18.06 14.07 -13.06
N TRP A 102 -19.05 13.74 -12.19
CA TRP A 102 -19.34 12.37 -11.78
C TRP A 102 -19.64 11.44 -12.97
N GLN A 103 -20.28 11.93 -14.01
CA GLN A 103 -20.56 11.16 -15.22
C GLN A 103 -19.28 10.80 -15.99
N ALA A 104 -18.33 11.74 -16.11
CA ALA A 104 -17.02 11.49 -16.70
C ALA A 104 -16.24 10.44 -15.88
N PHE A 105 -16.28 10.53 -14.57
CA PHE A 105 -15.66 9.56 -13.67
C PHE A 105 -16.24 8.15 -13.84
N LEU A 106 -17.57 8.01 -13.87
CA LEU A 106 -18.23 6.72 -14.11
C LEU A 106 -17.94 6.15 -15.50
N ALA A 107 -17.86 6.99 -16.52
CA ALA A 107 -17.51 6.57 -17.89
C ALA A 107 -16.08 6.00 -17.93
N VAL A 108 -15.14 6.63 -17.23
CA VAL A 108 -13.75 6.15 -17.11
C VAL A 108 -13.68 4.82 -16.36
N ILE A 109 -14.42 4.65 -15.25
CA ILE A 109 -14.51 3.36 -14.54
C ILE A 109 -15.04 2.27 -15.47
N LYS A 110 -16.13 2.53 -16.19
CA LYS A 110 -16.74 1.58 -17.13
C LYS A 110 -15.78 1.18 -18.26
N LYS A 111 -15.01 2.14 -18.79
CA LYS A 111 -13.97 1.90 -19.80
C LYS A 111 -12.85 0.99 -19.26
N HIS A 112 -12.41 1.19 -18.02
CA HIS A 112 -11.37 0.37 -17.37
C HIS A 112 -11.85 -1.05 -17.07
N LEU A 113 -13.09 -1.20 -16.56
CA LEU A 113 -13.67 -2.53 -16.30
C LEU A 113 -13.85 -3.36 -17.59
N ARG A 114 -13.97 -2.70 -18.75
CA ARG A 114 -14.03 -3.36 -20.07
C ARG A 114 -12.66 -3.65 -20.68
N PHE A 115 -11.55 -3.35 -19.96
CA PHE A 115 -10.18 -3.52 -20.48
C PHE A 115 -9.95 -2.89 -21.86
N SER A 116 -10.67 -1.81 -22.18
CA SER A 116 -10.51 -1.09 -23.45
C SER A 116 -9.12 -0.46 -23.49
N ARG A 117 -8.47 -0.54 -24.66
CA ARG A 117 -7.16 0.11 -24.86
C ARG A 117 -7.30 1.62 -24.67
N PRO A 118 -6.32 2.26 -23.99
CA PRO A 118 -6.29 3.71 -23.85
C PRO A 118 -6.21 4.37 -25.24
N ASP A 119 -6.91 5.49 -25.43
CA ASP A 119 -6.73 6.30 -26.62
C ASP A 119 -5.35 6.97 -26.63
N GLU A 120 -4.83 7.32 -27.80
CA GLU A 120 -3.47 7.91 -27.92
C GLU A 120 -3.31 9.19 -27.12
N SER A 121 -4.36 10.01 -26.99
CA SER A 121 -4.38 11.20 -26.14
C SER A 121 -4.29 10.89 -24.63
N GLU A 122 -4.78 9.73 -24.21
CA GLU A 122 -4.70 9.26 -22.81
C GLU A 122 -3.32 8.66 -22.49
N ALA A 123 -2.52 8.31 -23.51
CA ALA A 123 -1.17 7.77 -23.30
C ALA A 123 -0.19 8.82 -22.72
N PHE A 124 -0.45 10.10 -22.93
CA PHE A 124 0.39 11.22 -22.51
C PHE A 124 -0.13 11.97 -21.28
N SER A 125 -1.37 11.70 -20.83
CA SER A 125 -1.94 12.30 -19.62
C SER A 125 -2.46 11.22 -18.68
N TYR A 126 -2.39 11.48 -17.37
CA TYR A 126 -3.09 10.64 -16.39
C TYR A 126 -4.60 10.78 -16.64
N ASN A 127 -5.29 9.67 -16.82
CA ASN A 127 -6.73 9.73 -16.90
C ASN A 127 -7.34 10.03 -15.52
N ALA A 128 -8.59 10.50 -15.47
CA ALA A 128 -9.23 10.95 -14.23
C ALA A 128 -9.21 9.88 -13.13
N LEU A 129 -9.38 8.60 -13.47
CA LEU A 129 -9.35 7.49 -12.51
C LEU A 129 -7.95 7.29 -11.92
N GLN A 130 -6.90 7.36 -12.74
CA GLN A 130 -5.53 7.25 -12.26
C GLN A 130 -5.17 8.38 -11.31
N ARG A 131 -5.59 9.62 -11.62
CA ARG A 131 -5.37 10.79 -10.75
C ARG A 131 -6.07 10.61 -9.40
N VAL A 132 -7.34 10.21 -9.40
CA VAL A 132 -8.11 9.94 -8.18
C VAL A 132 -7.49 8.80 -7.37
N ALA A 133 -7.07 7.71 -8.04
CA ALA A 133 -6.41 6.59 -7.37
C ALA A 133 -5.08 7.01 -6.71
N TYR A 134 -4.25 7.80 -7.39
CA TYR A 134 -3.02 8.33 -6.81
C TYR A 134 -3.28 9.28 -5.64
N LEU A 135 -4.28 10.15 -5.73
CA LEU A 135 -4.68 11.01 -4.62
C LEU A 135 -5.16 10.19 -3.42
N ALA A 136 -5.97 9.15 -3.65
CA ALA A 136 -6.44 8.25 -2.60
C ALA A 136 -5.26 7.50 -1.93
N VAL A 137 -4.29 7.03 -2.71
CA VAL A 137 -3.08 6.38 -2.17
C VAL A 137 -2.27 7.37 -1.34
N ILE A 138 -1.98 8.57 -1.85
CA ILE A 138 -1.09 9.53 -1.20
C ILE A 138 -1.74 10.15 0.04
N PHE A 139 -3.02 10.53 -0.04
CA PHE A 139 -3.69 11.31 1.01
C PHE A 139 -4.61 10.51 1.93
N ILE A 140 -4.90 9.25 1.62
CA ILE A 140 -5.72 8.37 2.46
C ILE A 140 -4.93 7.14 2.88
N LEU A 141 -4.48 6.29 1.95
CA LEU A 141 -3.88 5.00 2.29
C LEU A 141 -2.51 5.14 2.96
N PHE A 142 -1.64 6.03 2.50
CA PHE A 142 -0.35 6.27 3.16
C PHE A 142 -0.50 6.87 4.57
N PRO A 143 -1.29 7.91 4.82
CA PRO A 143 -1.55 8.38 6.19
C PRO A 143 -2.13 7.28 7.09
N LEU A 144 -3.08 6.48 6.59
CA LEU A 144 -3.69 5.40 7.36
C LEU A 144 -2.71 4.27 7.69
N VAL A 145 -1.87 3.84 6.72
CA VAL A 145 -0.88 2.79 7.00
C VAL A 145 0.18 3.27 7.99
N ILE A 146 0.57 4.53 7.92
CA ILE A 146 1.48 5.15 8.90
C ILE A 146 0.82 5.22 10.27
N TRP A 147 -0.41 5.73 10.36
CA TRP A 147 -1.16 5.83 11.62
C TRP A 147 -1.30 4.48 12.31
N THR A 148 -1.80 3.50 11.57
CA THR A 148 -1.98 2.13 12.09
C THR A 148 -0.64 1.47 12.45
N GLY A 149 0.42 1.72 11.68
CA GLY A 149 1.77 1.25 11.95
C GLY A 149 2.37 1.85 13.24
N LEU A 150 2.20 3.15 13.46
CA LEU A 150 2.62 3.84 14.69
C LEU A 150 1.87 3.29 15.91
N ALA A 151 0.56 3.04 15.79
CA ALA A 151 -0.24 2.42 16.84
C ALA A 151 0.25 1.01 17.22
N LEU A 152 0.89 0.29 16.29
CA LEU A 152 1.46 -1.03 16.53
C LEU A 152 2.89 -1.01 17.09
N SER A 153 3.58 0.13 17.01
CA SER A 153 4.93 0.30 17.53
C SER A 153 4.90 0.38 19.06
N PRO A 154 5.52 -0.56 19.80
CA PRO A 154 5.48 -0.54 21.25
C PRO A 154 6.07 0.74 21.86
N ALA A 155 7.22 1.20 21.33
CA ALA A 155 7.89 2.41 21.82
C ALA A 155 7.04 3.67 21.54
N PHE A 156 6.42 3.76 20.36
CA PHE A 156 5.59 4.91 20.02
C PHE A 156 4.28 4.92 20.82
N ASN A 157 3.64 3.76 20.95
CA ASN A 157 2.37 3.63 21.67
C ASN A 157 2.53 3.91 23.18
N SER A 158 3.68 3.59 23.79
CA SER A 158 3.91 3.93 25.20
C SER A 158 3.99 5.44 25.45
N ALA A 159 4.51 6.20 24.46
CA ALA A 159 4.59 7.65 24.55
C ALA A 159 3.30 8.34 24.10
N PHE A 160 2.59 7.76 23.14
CA PHE A 160 1.40 8.35 22.49
C PHE A 160 0.25 7.33 22.39
N PRO A 161 -0.37 6.90 23.50
CA PRO A 161 -1.43 5.88 23.50
C PRO A 161 -2.70 6.30 22.73
N PHE A 162 -2.85 7.59 22.42
CA PHE A 162 -3.93 8.10 21.59
C PHE A 162 -4.04 7.37 20.24
N PHE A 163 -2.90 7.02 19.62
CA PHE A 163 -2.90 6.39 18.30
C PHE A 163 -3.60 5.01 18.31
N VAL A 164 -3.35 4.20 19.32
CA VAL A 164 -4.00 2.89 19.42
C VAL A 164 -5.43 3.00 19.93
N ASN A 165 -5.69 3.90 20.87
CA ASN A 165 -7.02 4.10 21.45
C ASN A 165 -8.03 4.62 20.41
N SER A 166 -7.59 5.52 19.51
CA SER A 166 -8.44 6.05 18.44
C SER A 166 -8.88 4.99 17.42
N LEU A 167 -8.12 3.89 17.32
CA LEU A 167 -8.42 2.75 16.45
C LEU A 167 -9.22 1.64 17.14
N GLY A 168 -9.60 1.84 18.41
CA GLY A 168 -10.36 0.87 19.19
C GLY A 168 -9.52 -0.28 19.74
N GLY A 169 -8.22 -0.06 19.91
CA GLY A 169 -7.30 -1.01 20.53
C GLY A 169 -6.28 -1.64 19.57
N ARG A 170 -5.34 -2.38 20.16
CA ARG A 170 -4.17 -2.91 19.45
C ARG A 170 -4.52 -3.92 18.36
N GLN A 171 -5.50 -4.79 18.61
CA GLN A 171 -5.91 -5.79 17.61
C GLN A 171 -6.70 -5.15 16.47
N SER A 172 -7.52 -4.15 16.76
CA SER A 172 -8.17 -3.34 15.73
C SER A 172 -7.15 -2.62 14.85
N ALA A 173 -6.14 -1.96 15.46
CA ALA A 173 -5.05 -1.32 14.73
C ALA A 173 -4.33 -2.30 13.79
N ARG A 174 -4.06 -3.53 14.25
CA ARG A 174 -3.44 -4.58 13.45
C ARG A 174 -4.31 -5.02 12.28
N THR A 175 -5.60 -5.22 12.54
CA THR A 175 -6.57 -5.60 11.51
C THR A 175 -6.70 -4.52 10.44
N LEU A 176 -6.80 -3.25 10.86
CA LEU A 176 -6.84 -2.10 9.95
C LEU A 176 -5.54 -1.97 9.16
N HIS A 177 -4.38 -2.12 9.81
CA HIS A 177 -3.07 -2.08 9.15
C HIS A 177 -2.96 -3.14 8.04
N PHE A 178 -3.45 -4.35 8.30
CA PHE A 178 -3.50 -5.42 7.32
C PHE A 178 -4.36 -5.02 6.10
N PHE A 179 -5.58 -4.53 6.32
CA PHE A 179 -6.47 -4.16 5.21
C PHE A 179 -5.93 -2.98 4.39
N VAL A 180 -5.36 -1.98 5.05
CA VAL A 180 -4.76 -0.83 4.36
C VAL A 180 -3.54 -1.28 3.56
N SER A 181 -2.68 -2.14 4.13
CA SER A 181 -1.53 -2.71 3.43
C SER A 181 -1.93 -3.59 2.25
N ALA A 182 -2.98 -4.41 2.40
CA ALA A 182 -3.54 -5.20 1.32
C ALA A 182 -4.11 -4.32 0.19
N SER A 183 -4.75 -3.19 0.54
CA SER A 183 -5.24 -2.22 -0.44
C SER A 183 -4.10 -1.55 -1.21
N LEU A 184 -3.00 -1.21 -0.53
CA LEU A 184 -1.78 -0.69 -1.19
C LEU A 184 -1.14 -1.72 -2.12
N LEU A 185 -1.09 -2.98 -1.71
CA LEU A 185 -0.59 -4.08 -2.55
C LEU A 185 -1.48 -4.29 -3.77
N LEU A 186 -2.80 -4.30 -3.59
CA LEU A 186 -3.76 -4.40 -4.69
C LEU A 186 -3.59 -3.24 -5.68
N PHE A 187 -3.48 -2.01 -5.17
CA PHE A 187 -3.21 -0.85 -6.01
C PHE A 187 -1.92 -1.03 -6.83
N LEU A 188 -0.85 -1.51 -6.20
CA LEU A 188 0.43 -1.77 -6.88
C LEU A 188 0.27 -2.82 -8.00
N ILE A 189 -0.42 -3.93 -7.72
CA ILE A 189 -0.66 -4.99 -8.71
C ILE A 189 -1.44 -4.43 -9.90
N VAL A 190 -2.53 -3.72 -9.64
CA VAL A 190 -3.33 -3.08 -10.70
C VAL A 190 -2.48 -2.07 -11.48
N HIS A 191 -1.68 -1.27 -10.78
CA HIS A 191 -0.78 -0.30 -11.41
C HIS A 191 0.23 -0.98 -12.36
N ILE A 192 0.89 -2.06 -11.91
CA ILE A 192 1.83 -2.83 -12.73
C ILE A 192 1.12 -3.42 -13.97
N VAL A 193 -0.04 -4.05 -13.77
CA VAL A 193 -0.83 -4.61 -14.88
C VAL A 193 -1.18 -3.52 -15.90
N MET A 194 -1.63 -2.36 -15.45
CA MET A 194 -1.96 -1.24 -16.33
C MET A 194 -0.74 -0.69 -17.09
N VAL A 195 0.42 -0.63 -16.44
CA VAL A 195 1.69 -0.24 -17.09
C VAL A 195 2.07 -1.24 -18.18
N ILE A 196 1.94 -2.55 -17.93
CA ILE A 196 2.24 -3.60 -18.90
C ILE A 196 1.28 -3.50 -20.10
N LEU A 197 -0.03 -3.41 -19.85
CA LEU A 197 -1.06 -3.35 -20.90
C LEU A 197 -0.95 -2.08 -21.76
N SER A 198 -0.46 -0.98 -21.20
CA SER A 198 -0.30 0.29 -21.92
C SER A 198 1.04 0.46 -22.66
N GLY A 199 1.79 -0.63 -22.88
CA GLY A 199 3.03 -0.62 -23.65
C GLY A 199 4.27 -0.40 -22.78
N PHE A 200 4.58 -1.39 -21.96
CA PHE A 200 5.69 -1.38 -21.00
C PHE A 200 7.04 -0.90 -21.57
N ALA A 201 7.44 -1.44 -22.73
CA ALA A 201 8.76 -1.15 -23.31
C ALA A 201 8.93 0.34 -23.67
N GLY A 202 7.89 0.96 -24.26
CA GLY A 202 7.92 2.39 -24.62
C GLY A 202 7.94 3.29 -23.40
N ARG A 203 7.16 2.94 -22.36
CA ARG A 203 7.09 3.71 -21.11
C ARG A 203 8.36 3.58 -20.27
N MET A 204 8.92 2.37 -20.15
CA MET A 204 10.20 2.16 -19.47
C MET A 204 11.33 2.90 -20.16
N ARG A 205 11.39 2.88 -21.48
CA ARG A 205 12.36 3.66 -22.25
C ARG A 205 12.20 5.16 -21.97
N ALA A 206 10.98 5.67 -21.99
CA ALA A 206 10.71 7.08 -21.68
C ALA A 206 11.10 7.46 -20.25
N MET A 207 10.88 6.57 -19.27
CA MET A 207 11.27 6.80 -17.87
C MET A 207 12.80 6.82 -17.67
N ILE A 208 13.54 5.99 -18.43
CA ILE A 208 15.01 5.89 -18.31
C ILE A 208 15.69 7.00 -19.12
N THR A 209 15.20 7.28 -20.34
CA THR A 209 15.87 8.19 -21.27
C THR A 209 15.33 9.63 -21.22
N GLY A 210 14.19 9.85 -20.57
CA GLY A 210 13.47 11.13 -20.60
C GLY A 210 12.84 11.46 -21.96
N VAL A 211 12.96 10.58 -22.95
CA VAL A 211 12.48 10.80 -24.33
C VAL A 211 11.32 9.87 -24.65
N VAL A 212 10.18 10.47 -24.99
CA VAL A 212 9.05 9.73 -25.52
C VAL A 212 9.26 9.49 -27.00
N ALA A 213 9.42 8.24 -27.45
CA ALA A 213 9.50 7.92 -28.86
C ALA A 213 8.16 8.24 -29.52
N ALA A 214 8.15 9.16 -30.48
CA ALA A 214 7.00 9.41 -31.34
C ALA A 214 6.68 8.08 -32.06
N GLN A 215 5.47 7.57 -31.91
CA GLN A 215 5.03 6.41 -32.69
C GLN A 215 5.04 6.80 -34.16
N LYS A 216 5.92 6.16 -34.93
CA LYS A 216 5.88 6.22 -36.39
C LYS A 216 4.53 5.67 -36.83
N GLY A 217 3.68 6.53 -37.42
CA GLY A 217 2.40 6.13 -37.98
C GLY A 217 2.59 4.90 -38.87
N ARG A 218 1.86 3.83 -38.58
CA ARG A 218 1.64 2.75 -39.53
C ARG A 218 0.64 3.29 -40.54
N THR A 219 1.16 3.67 -41.73
CA THR A 219 0.38 3.78 -42.94
C THR A 219 -0.19 2.44 -43.31
#